data_39a23fda1f7b5c7f3a57fae639810c05
#
_entry.id   39a23fda1f7b5c7f3a57fae639810c05
#
_cell.length_a   1.000
_cell.length_b   1.000
_cell.length_c   1.000
_cell.angle_alpha   90.00
_cell.angle_beta   90.00
_cell.angle_gamma   90.00
#
_symmetry.space_group_name_H-M   'P 1'
#
loop_
_entity.id
_entity.type
_entity.pdbx_description
1 polymer ?
#
loop_
_entity_poly.entity_id
_entity_poly.type
_entity_poly.pdbx_seq_one_letter_code
_entity_poly.pdbx_strand_id
1 'polypeptide(L)'
;GIYKLSNFLWSIRLTILARLLSYIGRILTGIEIHPAAKIGERFFIDHGMGVVIGETAEIGNDVTIYHGVTLGGVSPSEDSASQKDKKRHPTLEDKVIIGSGAQILGPITIGANSKVGSNSVVTKDVESNKSVIGNPARYTIVPNSSGVKKFRAYGLSKGCLLYTSPSPRDQSGSR
;
A
#
# COMPACT_ATOMS: atom_id res chain seq x y z
N GLY A 1 4.48 -18.29 3.66
CA GLY A 1 4.13 -18.49 2.28
C GLY A 1 5.29 -18.24 1.32
N ILE A 2 4.99 -18.14 0.02
CA ILE A 2 5.98 -18.05 -1.09
C ILE A 2 7.00 -16.93 -0.85
N TYR A 3 6.57 -15.74 -0.43
CA TYR A 3 7.47 -14.62 -0.13
C TYR A 3 8.55 -14.99 0.91
N LYS A 4 8.16 -15.60 2.05
CA LYS A 4 9.13 -15.93 3.10
C LYS A 4 10.22 -16.89 2.60
N LEU A 5 9.83 -17.87 1.77
CA LEU A 5 10.78 -18.80 1.17
C LEU A 5 11.69 -18.10 0.14
N SER A 6 11.13 -17.23 -0.71
CA SER A 6 11.92 -16.48 -1.67
C SER A 6 12.88 -15.48 -0.99
N ASN A 7 12.45 -14.84 0.10
CA ASN A 7 13.29 -13.96 0.90
C ASN A 7 14.43 -14.72 1.60
N PHE A 8 14.16 -15.91 2.13
CA PHE A 8 15.21 -16.79 2.67
C PHE A 8 16.23 -17.19 1.60
N LEU A 9 15.79 -17.63 0.42
CA LEU A 9 16.70 -17.94 -0.70
C LEU A 9 17.54 -16.73 -1.11
N TRP A 10 16.95 -15.54 -1.09
CA TRP A 10 17.66 -14.30 -1.35
C TRP A 10 18.75 -14.03 -0.31
N SER A 11 18.47 -14.26 0.96
CA SER A 11 19.42 -14.04 2.07
C SER A 11 20.66 -14.93 2.00
N ILE A 12 20.52 -16.15 1.47
CA ILE A 12 21.61 -17.09 1.25
C ILE A 12 22.23 -16.98 -0.15
N ARG A 13 21.96 -15.87 -0.86
CA ARG A 13 22.50 -15.53 -2.20
C ARG A 13 22.06 -16.44 -3.35
N LEU A 14 21.05 -17.27 -3.18
CA LEU A 14 20.43 -18.03 -4.28
C LEU A 14 19.42 -17.15 -5.03
N THR A 15 19.92 -16.03 -5.57
CA THR A 15 19.09 -14.92 -6.10
C THR A 15 18.24 -15.34 -7.30
N ILE A 16 18.74 -16.21 -8.18
CA ILE A 16 18.00 -16.70 -9.35
C ILE A 16 16.79 -17.52 -8.89
N LEU A 17 16.98 -18.46 -7.95
CA LEU A 17 15.88 -19.27 -7.41
C LEU A 17 14.87 -18.42 -6.64
N ALA A 18 15.34 -17.45 -5.87
CA ALA A 18 14.48 -16.50 -5.16
C ALA A 18 13.58 -15.71 -6.14
N ARG A 19 14.16 -15.22 -7.25
CA ARG A 19 13.41 -14.50 -8.30
C ARG A 19 12.41 -15.40 -9.02
N LEU A 20 12.83 -16.61 -9.38
CA LEU A 20 11.94 -17.58 -10.02
C LEU A 20 10.73 -17.89 -9.12
N LEU A 21 10.96 -18.14 -7.83
CA LEU A 21 9.88 -18.40 -6.87
C LEU A 21 8.95 -17.20 -6.69
N SER A 22 9.51 -15.97 -6.66
CA SER A 22 8.72 -14.73 -6.64
C SER A 22 7.85 -14.60 -7.90
N TYR A 23 8.36 -14.95 -9.07
CA TYR A 23 7.62 -14.98 -10.32
C TYR A 23 6.46 -15.97 -10.31
N ILE A 24 6.69 -17.18 -9.78
CA ILE A 24 5.63 -18.18 -9.60
C ILE A 24 4.56 -17.62 -8.66
N GLY A 25 4.96 -16.98 -7.56
CA GLY A 25 4.04 -16.32 -6.64
C GLY A 25 3.16 -15.28 -7.33
N ARG A 26 3.76 -14.44 -8.17
CA ARG A 26 3.04 -13.44 -8.97
C ARG A 26 2.01 -14.08 -9.92
N ILE A 27 2.39 -15.13 -10.63
CA ILE A 27 1.48 -15.81 -11.56
C ILE A 27 0.28 -16.40 -10.81
N LEU A 28 0.50 -17.00 -9.64
CA LEU A 28 -0.55 -17.65 -8.86
C LEU A 28 -1.47 -16.68 -8.12
N THR A 29 -0.97 -15.51 -7.75
CA THR A 29 -1.70 -14.61 -6.84
C THR A 29 -2.00 -13.23 -7.42
N GLY A 30 -1.35 -12.85 -8.52
CA GLY A 30 -1.39 -11.48 -9.04
C GLY A 30 -0.64 -10.46 -8.18
N ILE A 31 0.15 -10.91 -7.18
CA ILE A 31 0.90 -10.07 -6.25
C ILE A 31 2.38 -10.22 -6.54
N GLU A 32 3.05 -9.11 -6.82
CA GLU A 32 4.50 -9.07 -6.99
C GLU A 32 5.19 -8.55 -5.74
N ILE A 33 6.01 -9.40 -5.10
CA ILE A 33 6.85 -8.99 -3.98
C ILE A 33 8.30 -9.33 -4.31
N HIS A 34 9.16 -8.31 -4.35
CA HIS A 34 10.58 -8.57 -4.56
C HIS A 34 11.16 -9.35 -3.38
N PRO A 35 11.98 -10.39 -3.62
CA PRO A 35 12.54 -11.21 -2.55
C PRO A 35 13.36 -10.44 -1.50
N ALA A 36 13.99 -9.31 -1.91
CA ALA A 36 14.80 -8.48 -1.02
C ALA A 36 13.97 -7.51 -0.15
N ALA A 37 12.68 -7.32 -0.42
CA ALA A 37 11.84 -6.45 0.39
C ALA A 37 11.84 -6.90 1.85
N LYS A 38 11.78 -5.95 2.78
CA LYS A 38 11.69 -6.23 4.22
C LYS A 38 10.26 -6.03 4.67
N ILE A 39 9.65 -7.07 5.24
CA ILE A 39 8.26 -7.04 5.67
C ILE A 39 8.18 -7.49 7.12
N GLY A 40 7.61 -6.64 7.97
CA GLY A 40 7.38 -6.88 9.37
C GLY A 40 6.26 -7.88 9.64
N GLU A 41 5.82 -7.94 10.88
CA GLU A 41 4.80 -8.88 11.33
C GLU A 41 3.38 -8.38 11.03
N ARG A 42 2.44 -9.32 10.88
CA ARG A 42 1.01 -9.06 10.70
C ARG A 42 0.70 -8.12 9.52
N PHE A 43 1.56 -8.18 8.49
CA PHE A 43 1.31 -7.51 7.22
C PHE A 43 0.13 -8.17 6.51
N PHE A 44 -0.86 -7.38 6.17
CA PHE A 44 -2.09 -7.84 5.54
C PHE A 44 -2.28 -7.20 4.16
N ILE A 45 -2.58 -8.04 3.16
CA ILE A 45 -2.94 -7.61 1.81
C ILE A 45 -4.38 -8.03 1.56
N ASP A 46 -5.27 -7.04 1.34
CA ASP A 46 -6.67 -7.29 1.02
C ASP A 46 -6.88 -7.28 -0.49
N HIS A 47 -7.57 -8.31 -1.01
CA HIS A 47 -7.81 -8.58 -2.44
C HIS A 47 -6.56 -8.82 -3.30
N GLY A 48 -5.45 -8.25 -3.02
CA GLY A 48 -4.10 -8.52 -3.51
C GLY A 48 -3.79 -8.27 -4.98
N MET A 49 -4.73 -8.43 -5.89
CA MET A 49 -4.48 -8.35 -7.33
C MET A 49 -3.82 -7.03 -7.72
N GLY A 50 -2.72 -7.10 -8.48
CA GLY A 50 -1.99 -5.92 -8.98
C GLY A 50 -1.12 -5.21 -7.93
N VAL A 51 -0.92 -5.78 -6.75
CA VAL A 51 0.04 -5.25 -5.76
C VAL A 51 1.46 -5.46 -6.26
N VAL A 52 2.29 -4.41 -6.17
CA VAL A 52 3.72 -4.46 -6.50
C VAL A 52 4.54 -3.89 -5.35
N ILE A 53 5.45 -4.70 -4.80
CA ILE A 53 6.37 -4.29 -3.73
C ILE A 53 7.81 -4.41 -4.23
N GLY A 54 8.47 -3.25 -4.37
CA GLY A 54 9.82 -3.15 -4.93
C GLY A 54 10.93 -3.64 -4.00
N GLU A 55 12.11 -3.79 -4.56
CA GLU A 55 13.31 -4.41 -3.96
C GLU A 55 13.72 -3.83 -2.61
N THR A 56 13.79 -2.50 -2.49
CA THR A 56 14.26 -1.82 -1.28
C THR A 56 13.10 -1.30 -0.42
N ALA A 57 11.87 -1.80 -0.64
CA ALA A 57 10.73 -1.45 0.20
C ALA A 57 10.91 -2.04 1.61
N GLU A 58 10.50 -1.25 2.59
CA GLU A 58 10.48 -1.66 4.00
C GLU A 58 9.06 -1.44 4.55
N ILE A 59 8.51 -2.46 5.18
CA ILE A 59 7.15 -2.47 5.68
C ILE A 59 7.20 -2.87 7.16
N GLY A 60 6.68 -2.00 8.01
CA GLY A 60 6.59 -2.22 9.45
C GLY A 60 5.56 -3.28 9.84
N ASN A 61 5.18 -3.27 11.11
CA ASN A 61 4.21 -4.20 11.68
C ASN A 61 2.78 -3.69 11.53
N ASP A 62 1.82 -4.63 11.47
CA ASP A 62 0.38 -4.31 11.42
C ASP A 62 -0.03 -3.42 10.23
N VAL A 63 0.74 -3.43 9.15
CA VAL A 63 0.46 -2.65 7.93
C VAL A 63 -0.60 -3.37 7.10
N THR A 64 -1.54 -2.59 6.58
CA THR A 64 -2.58 -3.08 5.65
C THR A 64 -2.47 -2.37 4.32
N ILE A 65 -2.46 -3.12 3.23
CA ILE A 65 -2.56 -2.57 1.87
C ILE A 65 -3.67 -3.27 1.09
N TYR A 66 -4.24 -2.56 0.14
CA TYR A 66 -5.29 -3.09 -0.73
C TYR A 66 -4.75 -3.41 -2.13
N HIS A 67 -5.62 -3.98 -2.98
CA HIS A 67 -5.29 -4.32 -4.36
C HIS A 67 -4.77 -3.11 -5.14
N GLY A 68 -3.94 -3.37 -6.17
CA GLY A 68 -3.42 -2.35 -7.08
C GLY A 68 -2.43 -1.37 -6.46
N VAL A 69 -2.02 -1.56 -5.19
CA VAL A 69 -1.03 -0.70 -4.54
C VAL A 69 0.36 -0.97 -5.10
N THR A 70 1.09 0.11 -5.41
CA THR A 70 2.49 0.03 -5.82
C THR A 70 3.38 0.72 -4.79
N LEU A 71 4.36 -0.02 -4.27
CA LEU A 71 5.50 0.53 -3.53
C LEU A 71 6.70 0.56 -4.48
N GLY A 72 6.82 1.64 -5.26
CA GLY A 72 7.70 1.77 -6.42
C GLY A 72 8.83 2.78 -6.26
N GLY A 73 9.75 2.77 -7.22
CA GLY A 73 10.76 3.82 -7.39
C GLY A 73 10.26 4.97 -8.25
N VAL A 74 11.00 6.09 -8.26
CA VAL A 74 10.75 7.22 -9.16
C VAL A 74 11.66 7.07 -10.39
N SER A 75 11.09 7.24 -11.60
CA SER A 75 11.79 7.33 -12.90
C SER A 75 12.93 6.32 -13.09
N PRO A 76 12.65 5.02 -13.18
CA PRO A 76 13.70 4.01 -13.36
C PRO A 76 14.43 4.11 -14.71
N SER A 77 13.93 4.87 -15.67
CA SER A 77 14.47 5.03 -17.02
C SER A 77 15.59 6.07 -17.13
N GLU A 78 15.64 7.03 -16.21
CA GLU A 78 16.67 8.06 -16.19
C GLU A 78 17.72 7.73 -15.12
N ASP A 79 18.95 7.48 -15.52
CA ASP A 79 20.09 7.20 -14.63
C ASP A 79 19.91 5.96 -13.72
N SER A 80 19.50 4.84 -14.30
CA SER A 80 19.35 3.58 -13.58
C SER A 80 20.63 3.08 -12.89
N ALA A 81 21.80 3.45 -13.42
CA ALA A 81 23.10 3.09 -12.85
C ALA A 81 23.34 3.76 -11.48
N SER A 82 22.90 5.00 -11.30
CA SER A 82 23.06 5.72 -10.04
C SER A 82 22.10 5.24 -8.94
N GLN A 83 21.03 4.55 -9.32
CA GLN A 83 20.01 4.00 -8.40
C GLN A 83 20.32 2.57 -7.93
N LYS A 84 21.32 1.93 -8.55
CA LYS A 84 21.76 0.60 -8.17
C LYS A 84 22.33 0.65 -6.74
N ASP A 85 21.96 -0.34 -5.94
CA ASP A 85 22.39 -0.50 -4.54
C ASP A 85 21.98 0.65 -3.58
N LYS A 86 21.06 1.54 -4.01
CA LYS A 86 20.50 2.61 -3.17
C LYS A 86 19.05 2.33 -2.80
N LYS A 87 18.62 2.87 -1.66
CA LYS A 87 17.21 2.93 -1.28
C LYS A 87 16.46 3.75 -2.33
N ARG A 88 15.46 3.13 -3.00
CA ARG A 88 14.65 3.76 -4.03
C ARG A 88 13.16 3.47 -3.90
N HIS A 89 12.77 2.61 -2.96
CA HIS A 89 11.39 2.25 -2.69
C HIS A 89 10.98 2.74 -1.30
N PRO A 90 9.67 2.94 -1.05
CA PRO A 90 9.19 3.53 0.19
C PRO A 90 9.42 2.66 1.43
N THR A 91 9.36 3.36 2.57
CA THR A 91 9.25 2.78 3.91
C THR A 91 7.83 3.06 4.42
N LEU A 92 7.12 2.02 4.84
CA LEU A 92 5.87 2.13 5.58
C LEU A 92 6.16 1.79 7.03
N GLU A 93 5.90 2.72 7.94
CA GLU A 93 6.02 2.47 9.37
C GLU A 93 4.84 1.65 9.91
N ASP A 94 4.82 1.38 11.21
CA ASP A 94 3.82 0.52 11.83
C ASP A 94 2.39 1.05 11.68
N LYS A 95 1.44 0.14 11.50
CA LYS A 95 -0.01 0.40 11.44
C LYS A 95 -0.44 1.35 10.32
N VAL A 96 0.35 1.47 9.27
CA VAL A 96 0.00 2.23 8.06
C VAL A 96 -1.09 1.49 7.29
N ILE A 97 -2.01 2.26 6.71
CA ILE A 97 -3.07 1.74 5.83
C ILE A 97 -2.95 2.41 4.46
N ILE A 98 -2.80 1.61 3.42
CA ILE A 98 -2.71 2.09 2.03
C ILE A 98 -3.93 1.64 1.24
N GLY A 99 -4.75 2.61 0.83
CA GLY A 99 -5.97 2.37 0.05
C GLY A 99 -5.70 1.82 -1.35
N SER A 100 -6.73 1.20 -1.94
CA SER A 100 -6.65 0.50 -3.23
C SER A 100 -6.13 1.41 -4.35
N GLY A 101 -5.27 0.86 -5.22
CA GLY A 101 -4.72 1.56 -6.37
C GLY A 101 -3.74 2.69 -6.05
N ALA A 102 -3.41 2.93 -4.78
CA ALA A 102 -2.48 4.01 -4.42
C ALA A 102 -1.04 3.70 -4.88
N GLN A 103 -0.36 4.75 -5.34
CA GLN A 103 1.01 4.70 -5.82
C GLN A 103 1.93 5.43 -4.84
N ILE A 104 2.79 4.71 -4.15
CA ILE A 104 3.77 5.26 -3.21
C ILE A 104 5.13 5.17 -3.89
N LEU A 105 5.70 6.31 -4.27
CA LEU A 105 6.82 6.33 -5.20
C LEU A 105 8.03 7.07 -4.61
N GLY A 106 9.17 6.39 -4.67
CA GLY A 106 10.45 6.92 -4.22
C GLY A 106 10.87 6.45 -2.84
N PRO A 107 12.06 6.88 -2.36
CA PRO A 107 12.62 6.49 -1.06
C PRO A 107 11.98 7.33 0.08
N ILE A 108 10.65 7.44 0.06
CA ILE A 108 9.86 8.22 1.01
C ILE A 108 9.40 7.38 2.19
N THR A 109 9.04 8.05 3.27
CA THR A 109 8.51 7.41 4.48
C THR A 109 7.05 7.78 4.70
N ILE A 110 6.22 6.77 4.92
CA ILE A 110 4.86 6.93 5.39
C ILE A 110 4.86 6.64 6.89
N GLY A 111 4.69 7.69 7.69
CA GLY A 111 4.79 7.63 9.15
C GLY A 111 3.72 6.76 9.81
N ALA A 112 4.00 6.28 11.00
CA ALA A 112 3.17 5.34 11.74
C ALA A 112 1.71 5.81 11.91
N ASN A 113 0.78 4.86 11.89
CA ASN A 113 -0.67 5.09 11.99
C ASN A 113 -1.25 5.99 10.89
N SER A 114 -0.50 6.30 9.84
CA SER A 114 -0.97 7.14 8.73
C SER A 114 -1.83 6.36 7.74
N LYS A 115 -2.63 7.09 6.96
CA LYS A 115 -3.51 6.51 5.96
C LYS A 115 -3.31 7.19 4.62
N VAL A 116 -3.23 6.38 3.59
CA VAL A 116 -3.23 6.87 2.20
C VAL A 116 -4.55 6.46 1.55
N GLY A 117 -5.27 7.43 1.01
CA GLY A 117 -6.54 7.19 0.33
C GLY A 117 -6.37 6.42 -0.98
N SER A 118 -7.45 5.80 -1.44
CA SER A 118 -7.45 5.04 -2.69
C SER A 118 -7.08 5.92 -3.90
N ASN A 119 -6.36 5.33 -4.86
CA ASN A 119 -5.89 5.99 -6.09
C ASN A 119 -5.03 7.27 -5.86
N SER A 120 -4.46 7.41 -4.67
CA SER A 120 -3.56 8.53 -4.37
C SER A 120 -2.16 8.29 -4.92
N VAL A 121 -1.48 9.36 -5.35
CA VAL A 121 -0.08 9.32 -5.77
C VAL A 121 0.77 10.09 -4.77
N VAL A 122 1.57 9.37 -3.97
CA VAL A 122 2.40 9.92 -2.89
C VAL A 122 3.85 9.89 -3.32
N THR A 123 4.48 11.06 -3.37
CA THR A 123 5.88 11.24 -3.77
C THR A 123 6.71 12.02 -2.73
N LYS A 124 6.13 12.26 -1.56
CA LYS A 124 6.77 12.96 -0.44
C LYS A 124 6.45 12.25 0.86
N ASP A 125 7.30 12.44 1.86
CA ASP A 125 7.07 11.90 3.19
C ASP A 125 5.71 12.31 3.76
N VAL A 126 5.11 11.39 4.51
CA VAL A 126 3.86 11.61 5.24
C VAL A 126 4.15 11.45 6.73
N GLU A 127 3.84 12.48 7.50
CA GLU A 127 4.01 12.46 8.95
C GLU A 127 3.12 11.40 9.60
N SER A 128 3.54 10.91 10.78
CA SER A 128 2.76 9.95 11.56
C SER A 128 1.38 10.49 11.95
N ASN A 129 0.40 9.60 12.03
CA ASN A 129 -1.00 9.91 12.39
C ASN A 129 -1.71 10.86 11.42
N LYS A 130 -1.26 10.94 10.17
CA LYS A 130 -1.86 11.80 9.14
C LYS A 130 -2.61 10.97 8.08
N SER A 131 -3.48 11.66 7.36
CA SER A 131 -4.15 11.09 6.18
C SER A 131 -3.88 11.96 4.96
N VAL A 132 -3.55 11.31 3.84
CA VAL A 132 -3.31 11.99 2.56
C VAL A 132 -4.18 11.36 1.48
N ILE A 133 -4.65 12.18 0.55
CA ILE A 133 -5.48 11.76 -0.58
C ILE A 133 -5.15 12.55 -1.84
N GLY A 134 -5.43 11.99 -2.98
CA GLY A 134 -5.41 12.66 -4.29
C GLY A 134 -4.15 12.40 -5.12
N ASN A 135 -4.11 13.06 -6.28
CA ASN A 135 -2.99 12.99 -7.22
C ASN A 135 -2.61 14.41 -7.68
N PRO A 136 -1.47 14.99 -7.23
CA PRO A 136 -0.60 14.45 -6.17
C PRO A 136 -1.31 14.45 -4.80
N ALA A 137 -0.88 13.55 -3.92
CA ALA A 137 -1.50 13.40 -2.60
C ALA A 137 -1.24 14.64 -1.72
N ARG A 138 -2.29 15.02 -0.97
CA ARG A 138 -2.28 16.13 -0.02
C ARG A 138 -2.88 15.69 1.31
N TYR A 139 -2.47 16.33 2.39
CA TYR A 139 -3.07 16.09 3.69
C TYR A 139 -4.56 16.42 3.69
N THR A 140 -5.37 15.58 4.31
CA THR A 140 -6.77 15.89 4.55
C THR A 140 -6.87 16.84 5.73
N ILE A 141 -7.62 17.92 5.57
CA ILE A 141 -8.01 18.76 6.71
C ILE A 141 -9.06 17.96 7.49
N VAL A 142 -8.72 17.46 8.68
CA VAL A 142 -9.71 16.90 9.60
C VAL A 142 -10.35 18.10 10.29
N PRO A 143 -11.64 18.42 10.04
CA PRO A 143 -12.34 19.37 10.85
C PRO A 143 -12.34 18.88 12.30
N ASN A 144 -12.13 19.78 13.26
CA ASN A 144 -11.98 19.50 14.69
C ASN A 144 -12.76 18.27 15.18
N SER A 145 -12.11 17.49 15.98
CA SER A 145 -12.33 16.11 16.42
C SER A 145 -13.67 15.72 17.05
N SER A 146 -14.69 16.54 17.01
CA SER A 146 -16.02 16.23 17.57
C SER A 146 -16.92 15.38 16.66
N GLY A 147 -16.48 14.98 15.49
CA GLY A 147 -17.27 14.24 14.51
C GLY A 147 -16.58 13.04 13.84
N VAL A 148 -15.40 12.63 14.28
CA VAL A 148 -14.70 11.48 13.68
C VAL A 148 -15.43 10.20 14.06
N LYS A 149 -16.26 9.71 13.16
CA LYS A 149 -16.82 8.35 13.28
C LYS A 149 -15.63 7.37 13.28
N LYS A 150 -15.44 6.65 14.40
CA LYS A 150 -14.49 5.53 14.47
C LYS A 150 -14.75 4.62 13.29
N PHE A 151 -13.74 4.42 12.44
CA PHE A 151 -13.79 3.40 11.39
C PHE A 151 -14.03 2.04 12.07
N ARG A 152 -15.13 1.39 11.72
CA ARG A 152 -15.37 -0.01 12.06
C ARG A 152 -15.07 -0.83 10.83
N ALA A 153 -14.20 -1.82 11.00
CA ALA A 153 -13.92 -2.77 9.93
C ALA A 153 -15.23 -3.45 9.47
N TYR A 154 -15.29 -3.71 8.19
CA TYR A 154 -16.39 -4.44 7.54
C TYR A 154 -16.65 -5.76 8.28
N GLY A 155 -17.90 -6.03 8.62
CA GLY A 155 -18.36 -7.32 9.16
C GLY A 155 -18.68 -7.36 10.65
N LEU A 156 -18.54 -6.29 11.42
CA LEU A 156 -18.79 -6.27 12.87
C LEU A 156 -19.98 -5.41 13.35
N SER A 157 -20.86 -4.95 12.46
CA SER A 157 -22.07 -4.23 12.89
C SER A 157 -23.32 -5.01 12.52
N LYS A 158 -24.20 -5.21 13.51
CA LYS A 158 -25.60 -5.57 13.27
C LYS A 158 -26.21 -4.51 12.36
N GLY A 159 -26.57 -4.87 11.15
CA GLY A 159 -27.20 -4.01 10.16
C GLY A 159 -26.22 -3.42 9.15
N CYS A 160 -25.88 -4.20 8.13
CA CYS A 160 -25.27 -3.69 6.91
C CYS A 160 -26.37 -2.94 6.12
N LEU A 161 -26.47 -1.62 6.36
CA LEU A 161 -27.36 -0.73 5.60
C LEU A 161 -26.57 -0.03 4.49
N LEU A 162 -25.94 -0.82 3.62
CA LEU A 162 -25.12 -0.31 2.53
C LEU A 162 -25.92 0.34 1.39
N TYR A 163 -27.25 0.28 1.42
CA TYR A 163 -28.10 0.72 0.30
C TYR A 163 -29.32 1.56 0.74
N THR A 164 -29.29 2.29 1.83
CA THR A 164 -30.43 3.09 2.28
C THR A 164 -30.26 4.60 2.14
N SER A 165 -29.14 5.09 1.59
CA SER A 165 -29.09 6.48 1.15
C SER A 165 -29.34 6.53 -0.34
N PRO A 166 -30.44 7.16 -0.81
CA PRO A 166 -30.63 7.39 -2.24
C PRO A 166 -29.44 8.17 -2.79
N SER A 167 -28.92 7.72 -3.93
CA SER A 167 -27.87 8.43 -4.66
C SER A 167 -28.36 9.84 -5.00
N PRO A 168 -27.49 10.85 -5.07
CA PRO A 168 -27.89 12.17 -5.58
C PRO A 168 -28.60 12.15 -6.93
N ARG A 169 -28.43 11.08 -7.73
CA ARG A 169 -29.15 10.86 -8.98
C ARG A 169 -30.61 10.43 -8.77
N ASP A 170 -30.95 9.85 -7.63
CA ASP A 170 -32.30 9.38 -7.35
C ASP A 170 -33.21 10.50 -6.85
N GLN A 171 -32.63 11.70 -6.56
CA GLN A 171 -33.37 12.87 -6.09
C GLN A 171 -33.81 13.81 -7.22
N SER A 172 -33.47 13.54 -8.47
CA SER A 172 -33.79 14.40 -9.63
C SER A 172 -35.06 14.00 -10.38
N GLY A 173 -35.92 13.18 -9.83
CA GLY A 173 -37.09 12.61 -10.48
C GLY A 173 -38.43 13.03 -9.92
N SER A 174 -38.65 14.34 -9.68
CA SER A 174 -40.02 14.87 -9.50
C SER A 174 -40.07 16.36 -9.75
N ARG A 175 -40.26 16.70 -11.00
CA ARG A 175 -40.99 17.92 -11.46
C ARG A 175 -41.67 17.61 -12.77
#